data_106bc8195537e17456e6aa16bd737cba
#
_entry.id   106bc8195537e17456e6aa16bd737cba
#
_cell.length_a   1.000
_cell.length_b   1.000
_cell.length_c   1.000
_cell.angle_alpha   90.00
_cell.angle_beta   90.00
_cell.angle_gamma   90.00
#
_symmetry.space_group_name_H-M   'P 1'
#
loop_
_entity.id
_entity.type
_entity.pdbx_description
1 polymer ?
#
loop_
_entity_poly.entity_id
_entity_poly.type
_entity_poly.pdbx_seq_one_letter_code
_entity_poly.pdbx_strand_id
1 'polypeptide(L)'
;MPAKNTASGTVFAGVKGRAFPAGKTAYEEKGIRKLSESKSSEPKKENRRGVFLYYDFVHALEPLDDEMFGKILRDMVEYSEKGILPEFDDVCLIALFNLMRGWDDIDRGRYEKILEKRREAGKKGAAARWGTREGASV
;
A
#
# COMPACT_ATOMS: atom_id res chain seq x y z
N MET A 1 54.44 26.08 30.57
CA MET A 1 54.56 24.67 30.17
C MET A 1 53.44 24.34 29.23
N PRO A 2 53.64 24.16 27.91
CA PRO A 2 52.52 23.78 27.02
C PRO A 2 52.34 22.28 27.04
N ALA A 3 51.08 21.88 27.22
CA ALA A 3 50.65 20.48 27.15
C ALA A 3 50.72 19.97 25.70
N LYS A 4 51.39 18.86 25.49
CA LYS A 4 51.50 18.16 24.21
C LYS A 4 50.23 17.36 23.95
N ASN A 5 49.44 17.77 23.00
CA ASN A 5 48.37 16.96 22.42
C ASN A 5 49.01 15.90 21.50
N THR A 6 49.01 14.67 21.94
CA THR A 6 49.28 13.51 21.07
C THR A 6 48.00 13.10 20.37
N ALA A 7 47.87 13.50 19.12
CA ALA A 7 46.84 13.00 18.23
C ALA A 7 47.12 11.53 17.90
N SER A 8 46.33 10.63 18.43
CA SER A 8 46.30 9.23 18.04
C SER A 8 45.56 9.11 16.70
N GLY A 9 46.31 9.05 15.63
CA GLY A 9 45.78 8.79 14.28
C GLY A 9 45.36 7.32 14.16
N THR A 10 44.07 7.08 14.20
CA THR A 10 43.53 5.77 13.82
C THR A 10 43.54 5.69 12.31
N VAL A 11 44.52 4.99 11.77
CA VAL A 11 44.59 4.65 10.34
C VAL A 11 43.54 3.58 10.07
N PHE A 12 42.43 3.96 9.47
CA PHE A 12 41.51 3.01 8.87
C PHE A 12 42.20 2.36 7.67
N ALA A 13 42.66 1.12 7.85
CA ALA A 13 43.17 0.29 6.78
C ALA A 13 42.04 0.04 5.77
N GLY A 14 42.33 0.38 4.49
CA GLY A 14 41.39 0.32 3.41
C GLY A 14 40.70 -1.03 3.25
N VAL A 15 39.40 -1.00 3.29
CA VAL A 15 38.58 -2.06 2.75
C VAL A 15 38.82 -2.05 1.24
N LYS A 16 39.59 -3.04 0.76
CA LYS A 16 39.74 -3.29 -0.69
C LYS A 16 38.33 -3.47 -1.25
N GLY A 17 37.89 -2.50 -2.04
CA GLY A 17 36.64 -2.57 -2.78
C GLY A 17 36.65 -3.84 -3.63
N ARG A 18 35.78 -4.77 -3.30
CA ARG A 18 35.43 -5.83 -4.24
C ARG A 18 34.71 -5.14 -5.40
N ALA A 19 35.40 -5.03 -6.52
CA ALA A 19 34.75 -4.72 -7.76
C ALA A 19 33.72 -5.82 -8.02
N PHE A 20 32.43 -5.47 -7.97
CA PHE A 20 31.39 -6.35 -8.44
C PHE A 20 31.60 -6.53 -9.95
N PRO A 21 31.76 -7.76 -10.44
CA PRO A 21 31.83 -7.95 -11.87
C PRO A 21 30.51 -7.48 -12.47
N ALA A 22 30.59 -6.62 -13.48
CA ALA A 22 29.47 -6.26 -14.34
C ALA A 22 29.10 -7.48 -15.21
N GLY A 23 28.60 -8.53 -14.56
CA GLY A 23 28.07 -9.72 -15.18
C GLY A 23 26.56 -9.67 -14.99
N LYS A 24 25.86 -9.58 -16.10
CA LYS A 24 24.41 -9.76 -16.13
C LYS A 24 24.07 -11.06 -15.43
N THR A 25 23.44 -10.97 -14.30
CA THR A 25 23.01 -12.14 -13.54
C THR A 25 21.83 -12.76 -14.27
N ALA A 26 21.83 -14.09 -14.41
CA ALA A 26 20.86 -14.86 -15.20
C ALA A 26 19.38 -14.71 -14.77
N TYR A 27 19.09 -13.94 -13.72
CA TYR A 27 17.73 -13.62 -13.33
C TYR A 27 17.20 -12.30 -13.93
N GLU A 28 18.04 -11.48 -14.57
CA GLU A 28 17.56 -10.31 -15.30
C GLU A 28 16.84 -10.65 -16.61
N GLU A 29 17.12 -11.78 -17.22
CA GLU A 29 16.47 -12.18 -18.48
C GLU A 29 15.13 -12.94 -18.28
N LYS A 30 14.86 -13.48 -17.10
CA LYS A 30 13.59 -14.19 -16.83
C LYS A 30 12.50 -13.35 -16.17
N GLY A 31 12.83 -12.14 -15.75
CA GLY A 31 11.90 -11.26 -15.01
C GLY A 31 11.09 -10.31 -15.87
N ILE A 32 11.47 -10.09 -17.14
CA ILE A 32 10.70 -9.27 -18.07
C ILE A 32 9.77 -10.16 -18.92
N ARG A 33 9.04 -11.04 -18.27
CA ARG A 33 7.80 -11.48 -18.88
C ARG A 33 6.80 -10.37 -18.69
N LYS A 34 6.62 -9.58 -19.78
CA LYS A 34 5.41 -8.85 -20.10
C LYS A 34 4.55 -8.63 -18.85
N LEU A 35 4.75 -7.50 -18.20
CA LEU A 35 3.62 -6.78 -17.68
C LEU A 35 2.75 -6.46 -18.90
N SER A 36 2.11 -7.54 -19.42
CA SER A 36 1.07 -7.42 -20.41
C SER A 36 0.03 -6.55 -19.73
N GLU A 37 -0.09 -5.35 -20.27
CA GLU A 37 -1.32 -4.58 -20.32
C GLU A 37 -2.36 -5.16 -19.38
N SER A 38 -2.25 -4.81 -18.08
CA SER A 38 -3.41 -4.90 -17.23
C SER A 38 -4.40 -3.96 -17.92
N LYS A 39 -5.37 -4.55 -18.63
CA LYS A 39 -6.57 -3.86 -19.05
C LYS A 39 -6.88 -2.91 -17.93
N SER A 40 -6.88 -1.62 -18.24
CA SER A 40 -7.43 -0.58 -17.40
C SER A 40 -8.87 -0.98 -17.12
N SER A 41 -9.06 -1.86 -16.14
CA SER A 41 -10.37 -2.06 -15.56
C SER A 41 -10.67 -0.73 -14.93
N GLU A 42 -11.59 0.01 -15.52
CA GLU A 42 -12.19 1.17 -14.87
C GLU A 42 -12.39 0.81 -13.39
N PRO A 43 -11.95 1.65 -12.46
CA PRO A 43 -12.09 1.35 -11.05
C PRO A 43 -13.58 1.12 -10.82
N LYS A 44 -13.95 -0.13 -10.57
CA LYS A 44 -15.31 -0.48 -10.17
C LYS A 44 -15.61 0.43 -8.99
N LYS A 45 -16.58 1.34 -9.14
CA LYS A 45 -17.03 2.24 -8.08
C LYS A 45 -17.28 1.39 -6.85
N GLU A 46 -16.33 1.44 -5.95
CA GLU A 46 -16.39 0.71 -4.71
C GLU A 46 -17.45 1.38 -3.85
N ASN A 47 -18.44 0.63 -3.40
CA ASN A 47 -19.49 1.12 -2.50
C ASN A 47 -18.98 1.36 -1.06
N ARG A 48 -17.69 1.51 -0.92
CA ARG A 48 -17.04 1.80 0.35
C ARG A 48 -17.27 3.26 0.72
N ARG A 49 -17.78 3.50 1.94
CA ARG A 49 -18.21 4.84 2.38
C ARG A 49 -17.16 5.58 3.21
N GLY A 50 -15.94 5.04 3.33
CA GLY A 50 -14.93 5.68 4.16
C GLY A 50 -13.61 4.94 4.21
N VAL A 51 -12.67 5.56 4.91
CA VAL A 51 -11.33 5.06 5.19
C VAL A 51 -11.25 4.73 6.67
N PHE A 52 -10.54 3.65 7.03
CA PHE A 52 -10.23 3.35 8.42
C PHE A 52 -9.02 4.15 8.86
N LEU A 53 -9.15 4.83 9.99
CA LEU A 53 -8.06 5.54 10.63
C LEU A 53 -7.63 4.76 11.88
N TYR A 54 -6.47 4.15 11.82
CA TYR A 54 -5.91 3.40 12.94
C TYR A 54 -5.24 4.35 13.94
N TYR A 55 -5.30 4.02 15.22
CA TYR A 55 -4.65 4.82 16.27
C TYR A 55 -3.16 5.01 16.02
N ASP A 56 -2.48 3.97 15.55
CA ASP A 56 -1.04 4.03 15.24
C ASP A 56 -0.71 5.09 14.20
N PHE A 57 -1.62 5.34 13.24
CA PHE A 57 -1.43 6.41 12.25
C PHE A 57 -1.60 7.78 12.88
N VAL A 58 -2.60 7.95 13.75
CA VAL A 58 -2.81 9.21 14.45
C VAL A 58 -1.58 9.56 15.28
N HIS A 59 -1.04 8.58 16.03
CA HIS A 59 0.18 8.79 16.82
C HIS A 59 1.41 9.04 15.95
N ALA A 60 1.53 8.39 14.80
CA ALA A 60 2.63 8.64 13.86
C ALA A 60 2.55 10.02 13.20
N LEU A 61 1.36 10.59 13.08
CA LEU A 61 1.12 11.91 12.52
C LEU A 61 1.18 13.04 13.58
N GLU A 62 1.19 12.71 14.88
CA GLU A 62 1.18 13.66 15.99
C GLU A 62 2.34 14.69 15.94
N PRO A 63 3.56 14.36 15.47
CA PRO A 63 4.65 15.33 15.34
C PRO A 63 4.44 16.37 14.22
N LEU A 64 3.47 16.17 13.34
CA LEU A 64 3.17 17.11 12.25
C LEU A 64 2.36 18.29 12.78
N ASP A 65 2.51 19.44 12.11
CA ASP A 65 1.61 20.57 12.35
C ASP A 65 0.17 20.26 11.82
N ASP A 66 -0.79 21.04 12.29
CA ASP A 66 -2.21 20.84 11.96
C ASP A 66 -2.48 20.94 10.45
N GLU A 67 -1.71 21.77 9.74
CA GLU A 67 -1.86 21.95 8.29
C GLU A 67 -1.42 20.69 7.54
N MET A 68 -0.24 20.16 7.86
CA MET A 68 0.28 18.92 7.26
C MET A 68 -0.53 17.71 7.66
N PHE A 69 -0.94 17.64 8.93
CA PHE A 69 -1.85 16.60 9.41
C PHE A 69 -3.16 16.60 8.62
N GLY A 70 -3.78 17.76 8.47
CA GLY A 70 -5.00 17.92 7.69
C GLY A 70 -4.81 17.63 6.19
N LYS A 71 -3.65 17.96 5.63
CA LYS A 71 -3.31 17.66 4.24
C LYS A 71 -3.21 16.17 4.01
N ILE A 72 -2.40 15.46 4.80
CA ILE A 72 -2.20 14.01 4.60
C ILE A 72 -3.50 13.21 4.76
N LEU A 73 -4.40 13.62 5.66
CA LEU A 73 -5.70 12.99 5.81
C LEU A 73 -6.60 13.22 4.59
N ARG A 74 -6.64 14.43 4.05
CA ARG A 74 -7.41 14.74 2.83
C ARG A 74 -6.88 13.96 1.64
N ASP A 75 -5.57 13.92 1.48
CA ASP A 75 -4.91 13.19 0.39
C ASP A 75 -5.18 11.67 0.51
N MET A 76 -5.25 11.15 1.73
CA MET A 76 -5.61 9.76 1.98
C MET A 76 -7.06 9.44 1.60
N VAL A 77 -7.99 10.34 1.91
CA VAL A 77 -9.40 10.20 1.49
C VAL A 77 -9.51 10.26 -0.03
N GLU A 78 -8.82 11.21 -0.66
CA GLU A 78 -8.82 11.35 -2.12
C GLU A 78 -8.23 10.13 -2.82
N TYR A 79 -7.13 9.59 -2.30
CA TYR A 79 -6.57 8.33 -2.78
C TYR A 79 -7.57 7.17 -2.65
N SER A 80 -8.19 7.03 -1.49
CA SER A 80 -9.14 5.94 -1.24
C SER A 80 -10.39 6.03 -2.12
N GLU A 81 -10.85 7.24 -2.42
CA GLU A 81 -12.04 7.49 -3.24
C GLU A 81 -11.76 7.42 -4.74
N LYS A 82 -10.67 8.05 -5.19
CA LYS A 82 -10.38 8.29 -6.61
C LYS A 82 -9.15 7.55 -7.12
N GLY A 83 -8.30 7.03 -6.23
CA GLY A 83 -7.02 6.41 -6.58
C GLY A 83 -5.93 7.43 -6.97
N ILE A 84 -6.12 8.72 -6.65
CA ILE A 84 -5.15 9.76 -6.97
C ILE A 84 -4.04 9.75 -5.93
N LEU A 85 -2.79 9.63 -6.40
CA LEU A 85 -1.61 9.70 -5.54
C LEU A 85 -1.23 11.16 -5.32
N PRO A 86 -1.04 11.59 -4.06
CA PRO A 86 -0.57 12.93 -3.77
C PRO A 86 0.92 13.09 -4.10
N GLU A 87 1.33 14.32 -4.34
CA GLU A 87 2.72 14.71 -4.46
C GLU A 87 3.20 15.35 -3.16
N PHE A 88 4.25 14.79 -2.57
CA PHE A 88 4.92 15.32 -1.40
C PHE A 88 6.39 15.53 -1.70
N ASP A 89 6.93 16.66 -1.25
CA ASP A 89 8.37 16.96 -1.32
C ASP A 89 9.14 16.34 -0.15
N ASP A 90 8.48 16.07 0.96
CA ASP A 90 9.07 15.51 2.18
C ASP A 90 9.03 13.99 2.17
N VAL A 91 10.21 13.38 2.31
CA VAL A 91 10.38 11.91 2.36
C VAL A 91 9.62 11.28 3.52
N CYS A 92 9.53 11.97 4.67
CA CYS A 92 8.78 11.47 5.82
C CYS A 92 7.29 11.40 5.52
N LEU A 93 6.73 12.43 4.88
CA LEU A 93 5.33 12.44 4.46
C LEU A 93 5.04 11.36 3.43
N ILE A 94 5.95 11.13 2.48
CA ILE A 94 5.84 10.05 1.51
C ILE A 94 5.80 8.69 2.23
N ALA A 95 6.68 8.47 3.20
CA ALA A 95 6.75 7.22 3.95
C ALA A 95 5.47 6.97 4.77
N LEU A 96 4.99 7.99 5.49
CA LEU A 96 3.76 7.92 6.28
C LEU A 96 2.54 7.65 5.39
N PHE A 97 2.43 8.38 4.29
CA PHE A 97 1.33 8.17 3.34
C PHE A 97 1.35 6.77 2.75
N ASN A 98 2.51 6.26 2.34
CA ASN A 98 2.64 4.91 1.80
C ASN A 98 2.28 3.83 2.83
N LEU A 99 2.60 4.04 4.09
CA LEU A 99 2.19 3.15 5.18
C LEU A 99 0.66 3.12 5.31
N MET A 100 0.02 4.29 5.39
CA MET A 100 -1.44 4.42 5.49
C MET A 100 -2.14 3.81 4.27
N ARG A 101 -1.64 4.10 3.07
CA ARG A 101 -2.14 3.53 1.81
C ARG A 101 -2.09 2.01 1.81
N GLY A 102 -0.97 1.43 2.25
CA GLY A 102 -0.81 -0.02 2.30
C GLY A 102 -1.88 -0.70 3.17
N TRP A 103 -2.23 -0.11 4.30
CA TRP A 103 -3.30 -0.60 5.15
C TRP A 103 -4.69 -0.41 4.53
N ASP A 104 -4.93 0.73 3.88
CA ASP A 104 -6.19 0.97 3.17
C ASP A 104 -6.41 -0.05 2.04
N ASP A 105 -5.37 -0.37 1.28
CA ASP A 105 -5.43 -1.38 0.22
C ASP A 105 -5.72 -2.78 0.78
N ILE A 106 -5.16 -3.14 1.94
CA ILE A 106 -5.47 -4.39 2.65
C ILE A 106 -6.94 -4.42 3.08
N ASP A 107 -7.42 -3.36 3.68
CA ASP A 107 -8.82 -3.27 4.14
C ASP A 107 -9.80 -3.27 2.96
N ARG A 108 -9.43 -2.66 1.85
CA ARG A 108 -10.17 -2.72 0.60
C ARG A 108 -10.33 -4.17 0.13
N GLY A 109 -9.25 -4.93 0.07
CA GLY A 109 -9.29 -6.34 -0.30
C GLY A 109 -10.12 -7.21 0.66
N ARG A 110 -10.11 -6.91 1.96
CA ARG A 110 -10.96 -7.57 2.96
C ARG A 110 -12.44 -7.26 2.74
N TYR A 111 -12.75 -6.01 2.48
CA TYR A 111 -14.11 -5.55 2.22
C TYR A 111 -14.71 -6.20 0.97
N GLU A 112 -13.95 -6.26 -0.13
CA GLU A 112 -14.36 -6.93 -1.36
C GLU A 112 -14.69 -8.41 -1.13
N LYS A 113 -13.85 -9.13 -0.39
CA LYS A 113 -14.11 -10.54 -0.02
C LYS A 113 -15.39 -10.71 0.79
N ILE A 114 -15.70 -9.77 1.69
CA ILE A 114 -16.93 -9.79 2.46
C ILE A 114 -18.15 -9.56 1.55
N LEU A 115 -18.06 -8.61 0.63
CA LEU A 115 -19.12 -8.34 -0.34
C LEU A 115 -19.38 -9.54 -1.25
N GLU A 116 -18.32 -10.20 -1.73
CA GLU A 116 -18.43 -11.42 -2.54
C GLU A 116 -19.17 -12.53 -1.79
N LYS A 117 -18.75 -12.82 -0.56
CA LYS A 117 -19.43 -13.80 0.29
C LYS A 117 -20.91 -13.47 0.53
N ARG A 118 -21.24 -12.20 0.73
CA ARG A 118 -22.62 -11.74 0.88
C ARG A 118 -23.43 -11.93 -0.39
N ARG A 119 -22.85 -11.65 -1.56
CA ARG A 119 -23.47 -11.86 -2.87
C ARG A 119 -23.75 -13.34 -3.12
N GLU A 120 -22.77 -14.21 -2.85
CA GLU A 120 -22.94 -15.66 -2.96
C GLU A 120 -24.00 -16.20 -2.02
N ALA A 121 -24.01 -15.78 -0.76
CA ALA A 121 -25.03 -16.15 0.20
C ALA A 121 -26.43 -15.68 -0.26
N GLY A 122 -26.53 -14.48 -0.80
CA GLY A 122 -27.77 -13.96 -1.41
C GLY A 122 -28.26 -14.80 -2.58
N LYS A 123 -27.34 -15.17 -3.49
CA LYS A 123 -27.68 -16.07 -4.62
C LYS A 123 -28.16 -17.44 -4.16
N LYS A 124 -27.47 -18.05 -3.20
CA LYS A 124 -27.87 -19.34 -2.62
C LYS A 124 -29.23 -19.25 -1.92
N GLY A 125 -29.47 -18.18 -1.16
CA GLY A 125 -30.75 -17.95 -0.51
C GLY A 125 -31.90 -17.74 -1.50
N ALA A 126 -31.65 -17.01 -2.57
CA ALA A 126 -32.63 -16.82 -3.65
C ALA A 126 -32.94 -18.15 -4.37
N ALA A 127 -31.90 -18.92 -4.72
CA ALA A 127 -32.06 -20.22 -5.35
C ALA A 127 -32.88 -21.21 -4.48
N ALA A 128 -32.61 -21.22 -3.17
CA ALA A 128 -33.36 -22.06 -2.23
C ALA A 128 -34.83 -21.66 -2.11
N ARG A 129 -35.17 -20.37 -2.23
CA ARG A 129 -36.57 -19.89 -2.13
C ARG A 129 -37.34 -20.06 -3.43
N TRP A 130 -36.70 -19.89 -4.58
CA TRP A 130 -37.36 -19.79 -5.87
C TRP A 130 -37.08 -20.99 -6.79
N GLY A 131 -36.00 -21.75 -6.55
CA GLY A 131 -35.59 -22.90 -7.34
C GLY A 131 -36.49 -24.14 -7.22
N THR A 132 -37.39 -24.19 -6.23
CA THR A 132 -38.33 -25.32 -6.02
C THR A 132 -39.65 -25.15 -6.76
N ARG A 133 -39.84 -24.12 -7.56
CA ARG A 133 -41.14 -23.83 -8.18
C ARG A 133 -41.33 -24.45 -9.55
N GLU A 134 -40.30 -25.07 -10.14
CA GLU A 134 -40.41 -25.72 -11.44
C GLU A 134 -40.87 -27.19 -11.43
N GLY A 135 -41.14 -27.73 -10.26
CA GLY A 135 -41.58 -29.13 -10.08
C GLY A 135 -43.06 -29.34 -9.68
N ALA A 136 -43.85 -28.27 -9.56
CA ALA A 136 -45.22 -28.36 -9.07
C ALA A 136 -46.23 -27.93 -10.16
N SER A 137 -46.12 -28.50 -11.34
CA SER A 137 -47.16 -28.46 -12.35
C SER A 137 -47.35 -29.86 -12.92
N VAL A 138 -48.12 -30.65 -12.20
CA VAL A 138 -48.85 -31.81 -12.79
C VAL A 138 -50.25 -31.73 -12.27
#